data_b95a8a8a205b56eb27493566c50c7602
#
_entry.id   b95a8a8a205b56eb27493566c50c7602
#
_cell.length_a   1.000
_cell.length_b   1.000
_cell.length_c   1.000
_cell.angle_alpha   90.00
_cell.angle_beta   90.00
_cell.angle_gamma   90.00
#
_symmetry.space_group_name_H-M   'P 1'
#
loop_
_entity.id
_entity.type
_entity.pdbx_description
1 polymer ?
#
loop_
_entity_poly.entity_id
_entity_poly.type
_entity_poly.pdbx_seq_one_letter_code
_entity_poly.pdbx_strand_id
1 'polypeptide(L)'
;MSNIPTDLKYSKEHEWIKSEAANSAKVGITDFAQAALGDIVYVQLPKVGQEVKAGAVCGEVESTKSVSEIFSPLTGKVTAINSDLEKSPELINQDPYGAGWIAQIEFAATPADLLSAEEYTNLTA
;
A
#
# COMPACT_ATOMS: atom_id res chain seq x y z
N MET A 1 -19.25 3.83 -0.88
CA MET A 1 -18.53 2.78 -0.16
C MET A 1 -17.21 2.47 -0.86
N SER A 2 -16.20 2.17 -0.07
CA SER A 2 -14.91 1.82 -0.63
C SER A 2 -14.93 0.44 -1.29
N ASN A 3 -14.16 0.30 -2.35
CA ASN A 3 -13.93 -0.99 -2.97
C ASN A 3 -12.90 -1.76 -2.15
N ILE A 4 -13.22 -3.00 -1.77
CA ILE A 4 -12.34 -3.87 -0.98
C ILE A 4 -12.27 -5.23 -1.66
N PRO A 5 -11.28 -5.43 -2.57
CA PRO A 5 -11.13 -6.71 -3.27
C PRO A 5 -10.96 -7.88 -2.29
N THR A 6 -11.61 -9.00 -2.59
CA THR A 6 -11.65 -10.16 -1.69
C THR A 6 -10.42 -11.05 -1.82
N ASP A 7 -9.60 -10.86 -2.84
CA ASP A 7 -8.40 -11.65 -3.10
C ASP A 7 -7.12 -11.04 -2.53
N LEU A 8 -7.24 -9.94 -1.79
CA LEU A 8 -6.11 -9.25 -1.17
C LEU A 8 -6.12 -9.42 0.34
N LYS A 9 -4.99 -9.08 0.96
CA LYS A 9 -4.87 -8.92 2.40
C LYS A 9 -4.71 -7.44 2.72
N TYR A 10 -4.95 -7.06 3.97
CA TYR A 10 -4.97 -5.66 4.38
C TYR A 10 -4.27 -5.48 5.71
N SER A 11 -3.69 -4.29 5.91
CA SER A 11 -3.16 -3.89 7.20
C SER A 11 -4.13 -2.94 7.89
N LYS A 12 -3.94 -2.76 9.20
CA LYS A 12 -4.75 -1.82 9.99
C LYS A 12 -4.48 -0.37 9.62
N GLU A 13 -3.35 -0.09 8.99
CA GLU A 13 -2.96 1.24 8.53
C GLU A 13 -3.44 1.52 7.11
N HIS A 14 -4.35 0.68 6.58
CA HIS A 14 -4.99 0.88 5.28
C HIS A 14 -4.06 0.69 4.09
N GLU A 15 -3.17 -0.31 4.18
CA GLU A 15 -2.41 -0.79 3.02
C GLU A 15 -2.95 -2.15 2.58
N TRP A 16 -2.83 -2.43 1.28
CA TRP A 16 -3.21 -3.73 0.74
C TRP A 16 -1.96 -4.51 0.32
N ILE A 17 -2.08 -5.83 0.32
CA ILE A 17 -1.01 -6.75 -0.05
C ILE A 17 -1.55 -7.73 -1.08
N LYS A 18 -0.89 -7.80 -2.23
CA LYS A 18 -1.23 -8.72 -3.31
C LYS A 18 -0.05 -9.65 -3.56
N SER A 19 -0.21 -10.94 -3.27
CA SER A 19 0.84 -11.94 -3.54
C SER A 19 1.13 -12.03 -5.02
N GLU A 20 2.42 -11.90 -5.38
CA GLU A 20 2.88 -12.10 -6.76
C GLU A 20 3.60 -13.44 -6.91
N ALA A 21 4.26 -13.90 -5.85
CA ALA A 21 4.95 -15.18 -5.77
C ALA A 21 4.98 -15.61 -4.30
N ALA A 22 5.55 -16.78 -4.02
CA ALA A 22 5.58 -17.32 -2.67
C ALA A 22 6.15 -16.35 -1.62
N ASN A 23 7.19 -15.60 -2.00
CA ASN A 23 7.89 -14.69 -1.11
C ASN A 23 7.89 -13.26 -1.60
N SER A 24 6.97 -12.88 -2.48
CA SER A 24 6.93 -11.55 -3.08
C SER A 24 5.51 -11.05 -3.21
N ALA A 25 5.30 -9.79 -2.86
CA ALA A 25 3.98 -9.16 -2.94
C ALA A 25 4.09 -7.70 -3.32
N LYS A 26 3.08 -7.21 -4.04
CA LYS A 26 2.89 -5.79 -4.27
C LYS A 26 2.09 -5.21 -3.13
N VAL A 27 2.37 -3.96 -2.79
CA VAL A 27 1.66 -3.23 -1.74
C VAL A 27 1.25 -1.85 -2.24
N GLY A 28 0.20 -1.32 -1.65
CA GLY A 28 -0.28 0.01 -1.94
C GLY A 28 -1.25 0.44 -0.86
N ILE A 29 -1.89 1.60 -1.04
CA ILE A 29 -2.91 2.06 -0.10
C ILE A 29 -4.29 1.72 -0.64
N THR A 30 -5.25 1.51 0.27
CA THR A 30 -6.58 1.07 -0.10
C THR A 30 -7.42 2.21 -0.69
N ASP A 31 -8.53 1.85 -1.32
CA ASP A 31 -9.52 2.81 -1.82
C ASP A 31 -10.04 3.69 -0.68
N PHE A 32 -10.27 3.10 0.49
CA PHE A 32 -10.67 3.83 1.69
C PHE A 32 -9.63 4.91 2.04
N ALA A 33 -8.34 4.56 2.02
CA ALA A 33 -7.26 5.48 2.37
C ALA A 33 -7.17 6.63 1.37
N GLN A 34 -7.21 6.35 0.06
CA GLN A 34 -7.12 7.42 -0.93
C GLN A 34 -8.33 8.34 -0.88
N ALA A 35 -9.52 7.81 -0.62
CA ALA A 35 -10.72 8.62 -0.49
C ALA A 35 -10.64 9.57 0.72
N ALA A 36 -10.09 9.09 1.82
CA ALA A 36 -9.90 9.90 3.02
C ALA A 36 -8.86 11.00 2.82
N LEU A 37 -7.81 10.72 2.03
CA LEU A 37 -6.75 11.67 1.76
C LEU A 37 -7.17 12.75 0.74
N GLY A 38 -7.97 12.36 -0.25
CA GLY A 38 -8.30 13.25 -1.37
C GLY A 38 -7.29 13.14 -2.49
N ASP A 39 -7.22 14.17 -3.34
CA ASP A 39 -6.35 14.14 -4.52
C ASP A 39 -4.88 14.03 -4.14
N ILE A 40 -4.23 12.98 -4.60
CA ILE A 40 -2.81 12.72 -4.34
C ILE A 40 -1.99 13.55 -5.32
N VAL A 41 -1.06 14.34 -4.78
CA VAL A 41 -0.22 15.25 -5.58
C VAL A 41 1.26 14.87 -5.56
N TYR A 42 1.69 14.05 -4.59
CA TYR A 42 3.08 13.62 -4.51
C TYR A 42 3.17 12.31 -3.73
N VAL A 43 4.08 11.43 -4.16
CA VAL A 43 4.36 10.18 -3.47
C VAL A 43 5.87 10.07 -3.28
N GLN A 44 6.30 9.90 -2.04
CA GLN A 44 7.68 9.56 -1.75
C GLN A 44 7.77 8.05 -1.68
N LEU A 45 8.35 7.45 -2.72
CA LEU A 45 8.48 5.99 -2.83
C LEU A 45 9.66 5.49 -2.00
N PRO A 46 9.59 4.25 -1.50
CA PRO A 46 10.79 3.61 -0.95
C PRO A 46 11.81 3.38 -2.07
N LYS A 47 13.03 3.02 -1.69
CA LYS A 47 14.10 2.75 -2.65
C LYS A 47 14.22 1.26 -2.90
N VAL A 48 14.49 0.88 -4.15
CA VAL A 48 14.82 -0.52 -4.47
C VAL A 48 16.05 -0.91 -3.69
N GLY A 49 15.99 -2.08 -3.04
CA GLY A 49 17.06 -2.57 -2.17
C GLY A 49 16.91 -2.14 -0.72
N GLN A 50 16.00 -1.24 -0.41
CA GLN A 50 15.75 -0.82 0.98
C GLN A 50 15.14 -1.95 1.78
N GLU A 51 15.65 -2.16 2.99
CA GLU A 51 15.02 -3.09 3.92
C GLU A 51 13.89 -2.38 4.64
N VAL A 52 12.75 -3.04 4.75
CA VAL A 52 11.55 -2.49 5.40
C VAL A 52 11.10 -3.43 6.51
N LYS A 53 10.47 -2.87 7.51
CA LYS A 53 9.99 -3.62 8.67
C LYS A 53 8.51 -3.37 8.85
N ALA A 54 7.74 -4.43 9.10
CA ALA A 54 6.30 -4.32 9.30
C ALA A 54 6.00 -3.31 10.41
N GLY A 55 5.12 -2.35 10.10
CA GLY A 55 4.75 -1.28 11.03
C GLY A 55 5.66 -0.06 11.00
N ALA A 56 6.79 -0.10 10.27
CA ALA A 56 7.68 1.04 10.15
C ALA A 56 7.36 1.84 8.88
N VAL A 57 7.68 3.12 8.90
CA VAL A 57 7.44 4.00 7.75
C VAL A 57 8.35 3.61 6.60
N CYS A 58 7.77 3.43 5.41
CA CYS A 58 8.54 3.13 4.21
C CYS A 58 8.36 4.19 3.10
N GLY A 59 7.45 5.14 3.27
CA GLY A 59 7.23 6.20 2.31
C GLY A 59 6.20 7.20 2.81
N GLU A 60 5.81 8.13 1.93
CA GLU A 60 4.80 9.14 2.25
C GLU A 60 3.91 9.40 1.03
N VAL A 61 2.68 9.79 1.30
CA VAL A 61 1.73 10.23 0.29
C VAL A 61 1.27 11.64 0.67
N GLU A 62 1.39 12.57 -0.25
CA GLU A 62 0.95 13.95 -0.03
C GLU A 62 -0.29 14.23 -0.87
N SER A 63 -1.32 14.74 -0.23
CA SER A 63 -2.56 15.14 -0.91
C SER A 63 -2.76 16.65 -0.79
N THR A 64 -3.80 17.16 -1.43
CA THR A 64 -4.18 18.57 -1.33
C THR A 64 -4.60 18.96 0.08
N LYS A 65 -4.90 17.99 0.95
CA LYS A 65 -5.37 18.23 2.30
C LYS A 65 -4.32 17.95 3.38
N SER A 66 -3.46 16.95 3.18
CA SER A 66 -2.57 16.50 4.23
C SER A 66 -1.44 15.61 3.69
N VAL A 67 -0.49 15.29 4.58
CA VAL A 67 0.59 14.33 4.32
C VAL A 67 0.35 13.12 5.20
N SER A 68 0.44 11.92 4.62
CA SER A 68 0.27 10.67 5.34
C SER A 68 1.49 9.79 5.15
N GLU A 69 1.98 9.19 6.22
CA GLU A 69 3.05 8.22 6.14
C GLU A 69 2.51 6.88 5.65
N ILE A 70 3.32 6.16 4.87
CA ILE A 70 3.02 4.81 4.44
C ILE A 70 3.82 3.86 5.31
N PHE A 71 3.13 2.96 6.02
CA PHE A 71 3.77 1.96 6.85
C PHE A 71 3.89 0.67 6.05
N SER A 72 5.04 0.02 6.13
CA SER A 72 5.20 -1.27 5.45
C SER A 72 4.33 -2.32 6.13
N PRO A 73 3.50 -3.05 5.38
CA PRO A 73 2.73 -4.16 5.97
C PRO A 73 3.56 -5.44 6.10
N LEU A 74 4.77 -5.46 5.54
CA LEU A 74 5.62 -6.64 5.49
C LEU A 74 7.03 -6.30 5.96
N THR A 75 7.74 -7.29 6.51
CA THR A 75 9.15 -7.20 6.81
C THR A 75 9.92 -7.87 5.69
N GLY A 76 10.79 -7.13 5.01
CA GLY A 76 11.53 -7.67 3.89
C GLY A 76 12.34 -6.61 3.17
N LYS A 77 12.49 -6.82 1.87
CA LYS A 77 13.31 -5.95 1.03
C LYS A 77 12.51 -5.48 -0.17
N VAL A 78 12.61 -4.20 -0.49
CA VAL A 78 11.95 -3.62 -1.66
C VAL A 78 12.69 -4.10 -2.92
N THR A 79 11.97 -4.78 -3.80
CA THR A 79 12.55 -5.31 -5.05
C THR A 79 12.14 -4.49 -6.27
N ALA A 80 11.02 -3.75 -6.18
CA ALA A 80 10.57 -2.89 -7.26
C ALA A 80 9.72 -1.76 -6.68
N ILE A 81 9.67 -0.65 -7.41
CA ILE A 81 8.81 0.48 -7.07
C ILE A 81 8.05 0.91 -8.33
N ASN A 82 6.91 1.54 -8.12
CA ASN A 82 6.10 2.04 -9.23
C ASN A 82 6.52 3.47 -9.56
N SER A 83 7.52 3.61 -10.42
CA SER A 83 8.06 4.92 -10.78
C SER A 83 7.06 5.80 -11.55
N ASP A 84 5.98 5.22 -12.09
CA ASP A 84 4.93 6.01 -12.73
C ASP A 84 4.27 6.99 -11.75
N LEU A 85 4.29 6.70 -10.46
CA LEU A 85 3.73 7.57 -9.44
C LEU A 85 4.52 8.87 -9.28
N GLU A 86 5.77 8.91 -9.72
CA GLU A 86 6.56 10.14 -9.68
C GLU A 86 6.01 11.19 -10.66
N LYS A 87 5.48 10.74 -11.79
CA LYS A 87 4.89 11.61 -12.80
C LYS A 87 3.38 11.74 -12.65
N SER A 88 2.72 10.67 -12.20
CA SER A 88 1.28 10.56 -12.18
C SER A 88 0.80 10.04 -10.82
N PRO A 89 1.00 10.80 -9.73
CA PRO A 89 0.58 10.35 -8.39
C PRO A 89 -0.94 10.12 -8.28
N GLU A 90 -1.73 10.75 -9.15
CA GLU A 90 -3.18 10.58 -9.20
C GLU A 90 -3.62 9.16 -9.59
N LEU A 91 -2.71 8.32 -10.05
CA LEU A 91 -3.01 6.89 -10.30
C LEU A 91 -3.47 6.20 -9.03
N ILE A 92 -3.00 6.64 -7.87
CA ILE A 92 -3.46 6.11 -6.58
C ILE A 92 -4.96 6.37 -6.39
N ASN A 93 -5.44 7.54 -6.81
CA ASN A 93 -6.86 7.86 -6.74
C ASN A 93 -7.68 7.11 -7.77
N GLN A 94 -7.14 6.97 -8.99
CA GLN A 94 -7.85 6.40 -10.12
C GLN A 94 -7.93 4.88 -10.05
N ASP A 95 -6.85 4.22 -9.60
CA ASP A 95 -6.76 2.77 -9.62
C ASP A 95 -5.84 2.29 -8.48
N PRO A 96 -6.28 2.41 -7.22
CA PRO A 96 -5.42 2.14 -6.07
C PRO A 96 -4.94 0.69 -5.99
N TYR A 97 -5.69 -0.27 -6.54
CA TYR A 97 -5.33 -1.69 -6.50
C TYR A 97 -4.62 -2.18 -7.75
N GLY A 98 -4.50 -1.34 -8.77
CA GLY A 98 -3.85 -1.68 -10.02
C GLY A 98 -2.70 -0.75 -10.33
N ALA A 99 -2.91 0.22 -11.23
CA ALA A 99 -1.87 1.15 -11.66
C ALA A 99 -1.29 2.00 -10.53
N GLY A 100 -2.00 2.14 -9.42
CA GLY A 100 -1.55 2.90 -8.25
C GLY A 100 -0.75 2.10 -7.22
N TRP A 101 -0.27 0.91 -7.56
CA TRP A 101 0.57 0.15 -6.63
C TRP A 101 1.84 0.94 -6.28
N ILE A 102 2.39 0.73 -5.09
CA ILE A 102 3.50 1.55 -4.59
C ILE A 102 4.84 0.81 -4.69
N ALA A 103 4.92 -0.39 -4.16
CA ALA A 103 6.18 -1.12 -4.09
C ALA A 103 5.94 -2.62 -4.15
N GLN A 104 6.99 -3.36 -4.52
CA GLN A 104 7.01 -4.82 -4.42
C GLN A 104 8.04 -5.19 -3.38
N ILE A 105 7.65 -6.07 -2.46
CA ILE A 105 8.50 -6.45 -1.33
C ILE A 105 8.71 -7.96 -1.34
N GLU A 106 9.98 -8.37 -1.23
CA GLU A 106 10.34 -9.75 -0.98
C GLU A 106 10.37 -9.96 0.53
N PHE A 107 9.67 -10.97 1.03
CA PHE A 107 9.51 -11.20 2.46
C PHE A 107 9.70 -12.67 2.80
N ALA A 108 10.11 -12.95 4.04
CA ALA A 108 10.35 -14.31 4.52
C ALA A 108 9.10 -14.96 5.10
N ALA A 109 8.26 -14.17 5.77
CA ALA A 109 7.06 -14.68 6.44
C ALA A 109 5.94 -13.65 6.39
N THR A 110 4.70 -14.14 6.26
CA THR A 110 3.52 -13.28 6.27
C THR A 110 3.18 -12.92 7.72
N PRO A 111 3.03 -11.62 8.04
CA PRO A 111 2.60 -11.23 9.37
C PRO A 111 1.25 -11.85 9.74
N ALA A 112 1.12 -12.26 11.00
CA ALA A 112 -0.09 -12.93 11.49
C ALA A 112 -1.27 -11.97 11.66
N ASP A 113 -1.00 -10.68 11.74
CA ASP A 113 -2.03 -9.65 11.99
C ASP A 113 -2.60 -9.01 10.73
N LEU A 114 -2.30 -9.56 9.54
CA LEU A 114 -2.94 -9.08 8.32
C LEU A 114 -4.41 -9.46 8.30
N LEU A 115 -5.21 -8.56 7.76
CA LEU A 115 -6.66 -8.69 7.73
C LEU A 115 -7.12 -9.27 6.39
N SER A 116 -8.19 -10.08 6.44
CA SER A 116 -8.93 -10.45 5.24
C SER A 116 -9.78 -9.26 4.77
N ALA A 117 -10.35 -9.37 3.57
CA ALA A 117 -11.25 -8.34 3.07
C ALA A 117 -12.45 -8.15 4.00
N GLU A 118 -13.00 -9.24 4.54
CA GLU A 118 -14.12 -9.18 5.48
C GLU A 118 -13.73 -8.45 6.77
N GLU A 119 -12.58 -8.80 7.34
CA GLU A 119 -12.09 -8.17 8.56
C GLU A 119 -11.82 -6.67 8.33
N TYR A 120 -11.24 -6.34 7.19
CA TYR A 120 -10.96 -4.95 6.84
C TYR A 120 -12.26 -4.17 6.61
N THR A 121 -13.26 -4.78 5.97
CA THR A 121 -14.57 -4.18 5.78
C THR A 121 -15.19 -3.80 7.13
N ASN A 122 -15.10 -4.70 8.12
CA ASN A 122 -15.61 -4.45 9.47
C ASN A 122 -14.85 -3.31 10.15
N LEU A 123 -13.55 -3.22 9.92
CA LEU A 123 -12.72 -2.16 10.50
C LEU A 123 -13.10 -0.78 9.96
N THR A 124 -13.49 -0.69 8.70
CA THR A 124 -13.78 0.57 8.02
C THR A 124 -15.27 0.89 7.92
N ALA A 125 -16.11 0.02 8.43
CA ALA A 125 -17.56 0.20 8.40
C ALA A 125 -18.06 1.34 9.29
#